data_eba009662e5757621af242aad8a9b882
#
_entry.id   eba009662e5757621af242aad8a9b882
#
_cell.length_a   1.000
_cell.length_b   1.000
_cell.length_c   1.000
_cell.angle_alpha   90.00
_cell.angle_beta   90.00
_cell.angle_gamma   90.00
#
_symmetry.space_group_name_H-M   'P 1'
#
loop_
_entity.id
_entity.type
_entity.pdbx_description
1 polymer ?
#
loop_
_entity_poly.entity_id
_entity_poly.type
_entity_poly.pdbx_seq_one_letter_code
_entity_poly.pdbx_strand_id
1 'polypeptide(L)'
;RIGIEYCRFRSENGRIKTETLTHATREKALDDLSAEDQEKIAGFLEKSDPAKNEELMKSLKSTGQIEPAIITADGFLINGNRRRWALGKLFETQKRDRESFKYINVIILPGHDESGNELSDAPTHIDIALLENRLQMRRDGWSEYSVMNKVLSFKSYTDGTVELDELLDDDPNFSELSEKDFKRAVENWKTDNFGTLDLIDSYLESNGMKGDYKKIEHRWESFKELNQKIISKFKGKTFLQNLGYSSDDQGAITQACFNLIKLKDPTAANFKRHTDIIREIKGWMEFKDDFLKLADIEDVGDGYKDVDEKDRAWQHKRAGEVTNLIKALTRLDKKQEQQDGPIDRLREALKKFDHKHLDEDQIKRLINDNDIEEAMELCQKIQTASRDLYSTLFDAKKKHPKNLKKGTRTLEDFKKLNKNIN
;
A
#
# COMPACT_ATOMS: atom_id res chain seq x y z
N ARG A 1 -15.87 -25.59 -26.69
CA ARG A 1 -15.02 -24.78 -27.56
C ARG A 1 -15.89 -23.90 -28.44
N ILE A 2 -15.68 -22.58 -28.37
CA ILE A 2 -16.46 -21.57 -29.10
C ILE A 2 -15.54 -20.62 -29.85
N GLY A 3 -16.08 -19.87 -30.81
CA GLY A 3 -15.31 -18.79 -31.48
C GLY A 3 -14.98 -17.66 -30.48
N ILE A 4 -13.79 -17.09 -30.60
CA ILE A 4 -13.35 -15.98 -29.72
C ILE A 4 -14.25 -14.74 -29.86
N GLU A 5 -14.93 -14.58 -30.99
CA GLU A 5 -15.89 -13.50 -31.28
C GLU A 5 -17.13 -13.54 -30.38
N TYR A 6 -17.47 -14.71 -29.81
CA TYR A 6 -18.59 -14.86 -28.86
C TYR A 6 -18.20 -14.58 -27.41
N CYS A 7 -16.90 -14.36 -27.15
CA CYS A 7 -16.42 -14.03 -25.81
C CYS A 7 -16.21 -12.51 -25.68
N ARG A 8 -16.96 -11.89 -24.78
CA ARG A 8 -16.91 -10.45 -24.50
C ARG A 8 -16.07 -10.17 -23.27
N PHE A 9 -15.30 -9.09 -23.33
CA PHE A 9 -14.64 -8.55 -22.16
C PHE A 9 -15.63 -7.84 -21.26
N ARG A 10 -15.30 -7.73 -19.97
CA ARG A 10 -16.07 -6.94 -18.98
C ARG A 10 -15.26 -5.74 -18.55
N SER A 11 -15.90 -4.57 -18.50
CA SER A 11 -15.33 -3.34 -17.95
C SER A 11 -15.07 -3.45 -16.44
N GLU A 12 -15.83 -4.30 -15.76
CA GLU A 12 -15.66 -4.60 -14.32
C GLU A 12 -14.48 -5.53 -14.01
N ASN A 13 -13.74 -5.99 -15.02
CA ASN A 13 -12.59 -6.85 -14.83
C ASN A 13 -11.56 -6.20 -13.88
N GLY A 14 -11.33 -6.84 -12.72
CA GLY A 14 -10.45 -6.32 -11.68
C GLY A 14 -9.00 -6.04 -12.14
N ARG A 15 -8.54 -6.67 -13.23
CA ARG A 15 -7.17 -6.42 -13.76
C ARG A 15 -6.97 -5.04 -14.35
N ILE A 16 -8.01 -4.43 -14.86
CA ILE A 16 -8.01 -3.13 -15.57
C ILE A 16 -8.90 -2.11 -14.88
N LYS A 17 -9.18 -2.29 -13.58
CA LYS A 17 -10.11 -1.45 -12.84
C LYS A 17 -9.65 0.02 -12.79
N THR A 18 -8.33 0.27 -12.63
CA THR A 18 -7.77 1.62 -12.69
C THR A 18 -7.97 2.27 -14.06
N GLU A 19 -7.78 1.52 -15.14
CA GLU A 19 -7.97 1.99 -16.51
C GLU A 19 -9.44 2.31 -16.81
N THR A 20 -10.35 1.41 -16.44
CA THR A 20 -11.78 1.59 -16.73
C THR A 20 -12.39 2.73 -15.92
N LEU A 21 -12.02 2.88 -14.64
CA LEU A 21 -12.45 4.00 -13.81
C LEU A 21 -11.87 5.34 -14.30
N THR A 22 -10.59 5.37 -14.66
CA THR A 22 -9.95 6.56 -15.24
C THR A 22 -10.62 6.96 -16.56
N HIS A 23 -10.95 5.97 -17.42
CA HIS A 23 -11.66 6.23 -18.67
C HIS A 23 -13.06 6.80 -18.41
N ALA A 24 -13.81 6.19 -17.50
CA ALA A 24 -15.16 6.64 -17.14
C ALA A 24 -15.20 8.09 -16.62
N THR A 25 -14.12 8.52 -15.95
CA THR A 25 -13.99 9.88 -15.44
C THR A 25 -13.69 10.90 -16.53
N ARG A 26 -12.88 10.52 -17.54
CA ARG A 26 -12.43 11.44 -18.60
C ARG A 26 -13.39 11.52 -19.77
N GLU A 27 -14.09 10.44 -20.06
CA GLU A 27 -14.99 10.32 -21.21
C GLU A 27 -16.39 9.90 -20.72
N LYS A 28 -16.66 8.61 -20.72
CA LYS A 28 -17.91 7.99 -20.23
C LYS A 28 -17.62 6.56 -19.77
N ALA A 29 -18.55 6.00 -19.01
CA ALA A 29 -18.49 4.56 -18.69
C ALA A 29 -18.52 3.73 -19.98
N LEU A 30 -17.74 2.65 -20.00
CA LEU A 30 -17.69 1.72 -21.13
C LEU A 30 -18.98 0.91 -21.21
N ASP A 31 -19.47 0.72 -22.42
CA ASP A 31 -20.56 -0.19 -22.73
C ASP A 31 -19.99 -1.54 -23.20
N ASP A 32 -20.10 -2.55 -22.36
CA ASP A 32 -19.56 -3.90 -22.63
C ASP A 32 -20.21 -4.57 -23.85
N LEU A 33 -21.34 -4.05 -24.36
CA LEU A 33 -21.99 -4.50 -25.59
C LEU A 33 -21.49 -3.79 -26.84
N SER A 34 -20.87 -2.63 -26.68
CA SER A 34 -20.32 -1.84 -27.78
C SER A 34 -19.04 -2.42 -28.35
N ALA A 35 -18.98 -2.64 -29.66
CA ALA A 35 -17.77 -3.14 -30.33
C ALA A 35 -16.58 -2.20 -30.14
N GLU A 36 -16.81 -0.88 -30.18
CA GLU A 36 -15.78 0.14 -29.97
C GLU A 36 -15.21 0.04 -28.55
N ASP A 37 -16.07 -0.12 -27.54
CA ASP A 37 -15.63 -0.19 -26.15
C ASP A 37 -14.98 -1.55 -25.83
N GLN A 38 -15.36 -2.64 -26.50
CA GLN A 38 -14.64 -3.92 -26.46
C GLN A 38 -13.21 -3.80 -26.98
N GLU A 39 -12.96 -3.00 -28.02
CA GLU A 39 -11.61 -2.71 -28.50
C GLU A 39 -10.79 -1.89 -27.49
N LYS A 40 -11.42 -0.90 -26.82
CA LYS A 40 -10.76 -0.14 -25.74
C LYS A 40 -10.37 -1.03 -24.58
N ILE A 41 -11.29 -1.92 -24.13
CA ILE A 41 -11.01 -2.90 -23.06
C ILE A 41 -9.85 -3.82 -23.47
N ALA A 42 -9.85 -4.32 -24.71
CA ALA A 42 -8.74 -5.11 -25.23
C ALA A 42 -7.40 -4.34 -25.20
N GLY A 43 -7.42 -3.05 -25.53
CA GLY A 43 -6.26 -2.16 -25.44
C GLY A 43 -5.75 -1.94 -24.01
N PHE A 44 -6.62 -1.90 -23.02
CA PHE A 44 -6.24 -1.85 -21.60
C PHE A 44 -5.56 -3.15 -21.16
N LEU A 45 -6.13 -4.30 -21.54
CA LEU A 45 -5.53 -5.62 -21.27
C LEU A 45 -4.14 -5.76 -21.93
N GLU A 46 -3.97 -5.26 -23.14
CA GLU A 46 -2.68 -5.26 -23.85
C GLU A 46 -1.61 -4.51 -23.06
N LYS A 47 -1.97 -3.37 -22.48
CA LYS A 47 -1.05 -2.48 -21.76
C LYS A 47 -0.87 -2.86 -20.29
N SER A 48 -1.73 -3.68 -19.72
CA SER A 48 -1.71 -4.00 -18.28
C SER A 48 -0.42 -4.70 -17.84
N ASP A 49 0.10 -5.63 -18.66
CA ASP A 49 1.33 -6.38 -18.39
C ASP A 49 1.93 -6.91 -19.70
N PRO A 50 2.67 -6.09 -20.46
CA PRO A 50 3.18 -6.47 -21.77
C PRO A 50 4.10 -7.70 -21.74
N ALA A 51 4.95 -7.83 -20.71
CA ALA A 51 5.88 -8.95 -20.59
C ALA A 51 5.15 -10.28 -20.41
N LYS A 52 4.19 -10.34 -19.49
CA LYS A 52 3.36 -11.52 -19.26
C LYS A 52 2.40 -11.81 -20.44
N ASN A 53 1.98 -10.80 -21.18
CA ASN A 53 1.20 -10.95 -22.40
C ASN A 53 2.02 -11.64 -23.51
N GLU A 54 3.29 -11.26 -23.65
CA GLU A 54 4.20 -11.92 -24.61
C GLU A 54 4.49 -13.38 -24.22
N GLU A 55 4.75 -13.66 -22.93
CA GLU A 55 4.91 -15.02 -22.41
C GLU A 55 3.67 -15.87 -22.71
N LEU A 56 2.48 -15.33 -22.45
CA LEU A 56 1.21 -16.02 -22.71
C LEU A 56 1.02 -16.33 -24.20
N MET A 57 1.33 -15.39 -25.09
CA MET A 57 1.26 -15.65 -26.55
C MET A 57 2.25 -16.74 -26.98
N LYS A 58 3.48 -16.76 -26.43
CA LYS A 58 4.45 -17.82 -26.69
C LYS A 58 3.93 -19.18 -26.22
N SER A 59 3.37 -19.25 -25.02
CA SER A 59 2.78 -20.47 -24.46
C SER A 59 1.61 -20.98 -25.30
N LEU A 60 0.68 -20.09 -25.70
CA LEU A 60 -0.46 -20.47 -26.54
C LEU A 60 -0.03 -21.01 -27.91
N LYS A 61 1.07 -20.48 -28.48
CA LYS A 61 1.62 -21.02 -29.75
C LYS A 61 2.24 -22.40 -29.60
N SER A 62 2.95 -22.65 -28.50
CA SER A 62 3.71 -23.91 -28.33
C SER A 62 2.85 -25.03 -27.77
N THR A 63 1.99 -24.74 -26.81
CA THR A 63 1.26 -25.73 -26.02
C THR A 63 -0.25 -25.67 -26.25
N GLY A 64 -0.74 -24.57 -26.79
CA GLY A 64 -2.17 -24.28 -26.87
C GLY A 64 -2.75 -23.84 -25.53
N GLN A 65 -4.07 -23.84 -25.47
CA GLN A 65 -4.80 -23.50 -24.24
C GLN A 65 -4.85 -24.69 -23.28
N ILE A 66 -4.29 -24.56 -22.08
CA ILE A 66 -4.27 -25.61 -21.05
C ILE A 66 -5.56 -25.57 -20.25
N GLU A 67 -5.90 -24.39 -19.68
CA GLU A 67 -7.07 -24.21 -18.84
C GLU A 67 -8.21 -23.55 -19.61
N PRO A 68 -9.48 -23.96 -19.42
CA PRO A 68 -10.61 -23.28 -20.03
C PRO A 68 -10.79 -21.86 -19.45
N ALA A 69 -11.32 -20.94 -20.24
CA ALA A 69 -11.84 -19.68 -19.73
C ALA A 69 -13.21 -19.93 -19.07
N ILE A 70 -13.67 -19.02 -18.24
CA ILE A 70 -15.00 -19.07 -17.62
C ILE A 70 -15.79 -17.89 -18.14
N ILE A 71 -16.97 -18.17 -18.66
CA ILE A 71 -17.89 -17.16 -19.20
C ILE A 71 -19.28 -17.31 -18.62
N THR A 72 -20.03 -16.22 -18.61
CA THR A 72 -21.48 -16.24 -18.37
C THR A 72 -22.24 -16.82 -19.57
N ALA A 73 -23.49 -17.15 -19.40
CA ALA A 73 -24.34 -17.69 -20.50
C ALA A 73 -24.44 -16.72 -21.69
N ASP A 74 -24.39 -15.43 -21.46
CA ASP A 74 -24.40 -14.35 -22.47
C ASP A 74 -23.02 -14.00 -23.02
N GLY A 75 -21.97 -14.76 -22.66
CA GLY A 75 -20.65 -14.71 -23.25
C GLY A 75 -19.65 -13.77 -22.58
N PHE A 76 -19.94 -13.18 -21.41
CA PHE A 76 -18.99 -12.32 -20.72
C PHE A 76 -17.93 -13.11 -19.96
N LEU A 77 -16.68 -12.73 -20.14
CA LEU A 77 -15.53 -13.38 -19.51
C LEU A 77 -15.40 -13.01 -18.02
N ILE A 78 -15.54 -14.00 -17.17
CA ILE A 78 -15.19 -13.90 -15.74
C ILE A 78 -13.70 -14.18 -15.55
N ASN A 79 -13.19 -15.22 -16.24
CA ASN A 79 -11.77 -15.56 -16.28
C ASN A 79 -11.33 -15.84 -17.71
N GLY A 80 -10.04 -15.62 -17.99
CA GLY A 80 -9.44 -15.86 -19.31
C GLY A 80 -9.41 -14.63 -20.20
N ASN A 81 -9.67 -13.42 -19.68
CA ASN A 81 -9.64 -12.17 -20.44
C ASN A 81 -8.32 -11.98 -21.22
N ARG A 82 -7.15 -12.14 -20.57
CA ARG A 82 -5.84 -12.07 -21.27
C ARG A 82 -5.68 -13.16 -22.32
N ARG A 83 -6.20 -14.34 -22.04
CA ARG A 83 -6.13 -15.49 -22.96
C ARG A 83 -6.94 -15.24 -24.23
N ARG A 84 -8.16 -14.73 -24.08
CA ARG A 84 -9.00 -14.31 -25.22
C ARG A 84 -8.32 -13.18 -26.02
N TRP A 85 -7.77 -12.17 -25.34
CA TRP A 85 -6.99 -11.12 -25.99
C TRP A 85 -5.81 -11.70 -26.78
N ALA A 86 -4.99 -12.55 -26.16
CA ALA A 86 -3.82 -13.16 -26.79
C ALA A 86 -4.19 -14.03 -28.01
N LEU A 87 -5.28 -14.82 -27.93
CA LEU A 87 -5.79 -15.58 -29.06
C LEU A 87 -6.23 -14.66 -30.20
N GLY A 88 -6.89 -13.55 -29.92
CA GLY A 88 -7.26 -12.55 -30.92
C GLY A 88 -6.04 -11.95 -31.62
N LYS A 89 -5.03 -11.53 -30.85
CA LYS A 89 -3.76 -11.04 -31.44
C LYS A 89 -3.03 -12.10 -32.29
N LEU A 90 -3.04 -13.35 -31.84
CA LEU A 90 -2.45 -14.45 -32.62
C LEU A 90 -3.24 -14.69 -33.89
N PHE A 91 -4.57 -14.68 -33.83
CA PHE A 91 -5.42 -14.82 -35.00
C PHE A 91 -5.19 -13.70 -36.03
N GLU A 92 -4.97 -12.45 -35.59
CA GLU A 92 -4.70 -11.31 -36.46
C GLU A 92 -3.29 -11.36 -37.09
N THR A 93 -2.29 -11.74 -36.31
CA THR A 93 -0.86 -11.56 -36.68
C THR A 93 -0.20 -12.79 -37.29
N GLN A 94 -0.71 -14.01 -37.02
CA GLN A 94 -0.13 -15.24 -37.54
C GLN A 94 -0.59 -15.52 -38.97
N LYS A 95 0.36 -15.85 -39.87
CA LYS A 95 0.07 -16.29 -41.24
C LYS A 95 -0.16 -17.80 -41.34
N ARG A 96 0.60 -18.57 -40.51
CA ARG A 96 0.45 -20.03 -40.42
C ARG A 96 -0.38 -20.38 -39.19
N ASP A 97 -1.17 -21.42 -39.31
CA ASP A 97 -2.01 -21.95 -38.19
C ASP A 97 -3.00 -20.93 -37.58
N ARG A 98 -3.27 -19.86 -38.33
CA ARG A 98 -4.20 -18.77 -37.89
C ARG A 98 -5.53 -19.32 -37.38
N GLU A 99 -6.13 -20.27 -38.09
CA GLU A 99 -7.43 -20.85 -37.73
C GLU A 99 -7.42 -21.59 -36.38
N SER A 100 -6.26 -22.05 -35.90
CA SER A 100 -6.14 -22.68 -34.60
C SER A 100 -6.42 -21.70 -33.45
N PHE A 101 -6.19 -20.40 -33.63
CA PHE A 101 -6.39 -19.33 -32.65
C PHE A 101 -7.78 -18.70 -32.70
N LYS A 102 -8.63 -19.12 -33.64
CA LYS A 102 -10.01 -18.63 -33.77
C LYS A 102 -10.93 -19.10 -32.63
N TYR A 103 -10.53 -20.13 -31.91
CA TYR A 103 -11.37 -20.77 -30.91
C TYR A 103 -10.74 -20.74 -29.53
N ILE A 104 -11.60 -20.65 -28.51
CA ILE A 104 -11.26 -20.71 -27.09
C ILE A 104 -12.04 -21.82 -26.39
N ASN A 105 -11.39 -22.58 -25.52
CA ASN A 105 -12.06 -23.53 -24.65
C ASN A 105 -12.65 -22.78 -23.46
N VAL A 106 -13.93 -23.02 -23.17
CA VAL A 106 -14.67 -22.32 -22.13
C VAL A 106 -15.48 -23.29 -21.25
N ILE A 107 -15.67 -22.86 -20.00
CA ILE A 107 -16.76 -23.33 -19.13
C ILE A 107 -17.82 -22.24 -19.17
N ILE A 108 -19.05 -22.60 -19.50
CA ILE A 108 -20.18 -21.67 -19.53
C ILE A 108 -20.96 -21.87 -18.23
N LEU A 109 -21.15 -20.77 -17.50
CA LEU A 109 -21.96 -20.77 -16.28
C LEU A 109 -23.46 -20.87 -16.65
N PRO A 110 -24.31 -21.47 -15.78
CA PRO A 110 -25.74 -21.46 -15.98
C PRO A 110 -26.31 -20.06 -16.19
N GLY A 111 -27.36 -19.89 -16.91
CA GLY A 111 -27.99 -18.60 -17.17
C GLY A 111 -29.46 -18.73 -17.44
N HIS A 112 -29.86 -18.98 -18.70
CA HIS A 112 -31.25 -19.06 -19.13
C HIS A 112 -31.54 -20.40 -19.76
N ASP A 113 -32.80 -20.85 -19.64
CA ASP A 113 -33.30 -22.00 -20.34
C ASP A 113 -33.57 -21.70 -21.84
N GLU A 114 -33.97 -22.70 -22.61
CA GLU A 114 -34.31 -22.55 -24.03
C GLU A 114 -35.44 -21.53 -24.30
N SER A 115 -36.25 -21.25 -23.30
CA SER A 115 -37.36 -20.29 -23.35
C SER A 115 -36.96 -18.88 -22.92
N GLY A 116 -35.70 -18.70 -22.52
CA GLY A 116 -35.16 -17.41 -22.04
C GLY A 116 -35.48 -17.08 -20.57
N ASN A 117 -35.98 -18.05 -19.78
CA ASN A 117 -36.19 -17.87 -18.36
C ASN A 117 -34.86 -18.10 -17.62
N GLU A 118 -34.58 -17.27 -16.61
CA GLU A 118 -33.42 -17.45 -15.76
C GLU A 118 -33.49 -18.76 -14.99
N LEU A 119 -32.40 -19.52 -15.04
CA LEU A 119 -32.29 -20.78 -14.29
C LEU A 119 -32.12 -20.49 -12.80
N SER A 120 -32.66 -21.36 -11.95
CA SER A 120 -32.55 -21.19 -10.49
C SER A 120 -31.15 -21.32 -9.94
N ASP A 121 -30.21 -21.86 -10.71
CA ASP A 121 -28.78 -22.00 -10.41
C ASP A 121 -27.89 -21.00 -11.20
N ALA A 122 -28.53 -20.04 -11.86
CA ALA A 122 -27.78 -18.92 -12.48
C ALA A 122 -27.01 -18.14 -11.42
N PRO A 123 -25.69 -17.86 -11.64
CA PRO A 123 -24.90 -17.17 -10.65
C PRO A 123 -25.33 -15.70 -10.51
N THR A 124 -25.48 -15.27 -9.28
CA THR A 124 -25.72 -13.85 -8.96
C THR A 124 -24.48 -13.00 -9.20
N HIS A 125 -24.61 -11.68 -9.13
CA HIS A 125 -23.46 -10.76 -9.14
C HIS A 125 -22.47 -11.06 -8.00
N ILE A 126 -22.97 -11.50 -6.83
CA ILE A 126 -22.16 -11.90 -5.68
C ILE A 126 -21.35 -13.15 -6.02
N ASP A 127 -21.99 -14.18 -6.56
CA ASP A 127 -21.32 -15.43 -6.96
C ASP A 127 -20.21 -15.16 -7.99
N ILE A 128 -20.48 -14.28 -8.95
CA ILE A 128 -19.49 -13.88 -9.97
C ILE A 128 -18.31 -13.15 -9.33
N ALA A 129 -18.56 -12.21 -8.40
CA ALA A 129 -17.52 -11.46 -7.70
C ALA A 129 -16.64 -12.38 -6.86
N LEU A 130 -17.26 -13.29 -6.10
CA LEU A 130 -16.56 -14.29 -5.28
C LEU A 130 -15.76 -15.26 -6.16
N LEU A 131 -16.34 -15.73 -7.26
CA LEU A 131 -15.64 -16.59 -8.21
C LEU A 131 -14.44 -15.90 -8.85
N GLU A 132 -14.59 -14.65 -9.31
CA GLU A 132 -13.49 -13.88 -9.87
C GLU A 132 -12.37 -13.68 -8.84
N ASN A 133 -12.72 -13.30 -7.60
CA ASN A 133 -11.78 -13.17 -6.51
C ASN A 133 -11.03 -14.48 -6.21
N ARG A 134 -11.76 -15.58 -6.04
CA ARG A 134 -11.21 -16.91 -5.78
C ARG A 134 -10.24 -17.37 -6.86
N LEU A 135 -10.55 -17.09 -8.13
CA LEU A 135 -9.68 -17.40 -9.26
C LEU A 135 -8.40 -16.55 -9.28
N GLN A 136 -8.44 -15.33 -8.75
CA GLN A 136 -7.27 -14.43 -8.67
C GLN A 136 -6.38 -14.74 -7.46
N MET A 137 -6.92 -15.36 -6.40
CA MET A 137 -6.15 -15.76 -5.21
C MET A 137 -5.31 -17.02 -5.43
N ARG A 138 -5.58 -17.81 -6.49
CA ARG A 138 -4.76 -18.98 -6.84
C ARG A 138 -3.36 -18.52 -7.27
N ARG A 139 -2.33 -19.02 -6.56
CA ARG A 139 -0.92 -18.59 -6.71
C ARG A 139 -0.17 -19.18 -7.90
N ASP A 140 -0.72 -20.16 -8.58
CA ASP A 140 0.01 -20.96 -9.57
C ASP A 140 0.13 -20.26 -10.94
N GLY A 141 1.22 -19.52 -11.13
CA GLY A 141 1.67 -19.06 -12.46
C GLY A 141 0.90 -17.89 -13.10
N TRP A 142 -0.03 -17.28 -12.36
CA TRP A 142 -0.89 -16.20 -12.85
C TRP A 142 -0.27 -14.81 -12.56
N SER A 143 -0.44 -13.87 -13.47
CA SER A 143 -0.11 -12.47 -13.21
C SER A 143 -1.10 -11.91 -12.19
N GLU A 144 -0.61 -11.50 -11.03
CA GLU A 144 -1.43 -10.88 -9.99
C GLU A 144 -2.01 -9.53 -10.47
N TYR A 145 -3.16 -9.14 -9.91
CA TYR A 145 -3.64 -7.77 -10.04
C TYR A 145 -2.69 -6.81 -9.32
N SER A 146 -2.57 -5.58 -9.79
CA SER A 146 -1.95 -4.55 -8.95
C SER A 146 -2.76 -4.42 -7.65
N VAL A 147 -2.06 -4.09 -6.56
CA VAL A 147 -2.72 -3.93 -5.25
C VAL A 147 -3.87 -2.94 -5.34
N MET A 148 -3.67 -1.84 -6.06
CA MET A 148 -4.72 -0.84 -6.26
C MET A 148 -5.92 -1.42 -7.01
N ASN A 149 -5.71 -2.18 -8.07
CA ASN A 149 -6.78 -2.84 -8.80
C ASN A 149 -7.57 -3.82 -7.91
N LYS A 150 -6.88 -4.59 -7.06
CA LYS A 150 -7.51 -5.48 -6.08
C LYS A 150 -8.39 -4.68 -5.10
N VAL A 151 -7.86 -3.61 -4.52
CA VAL A 151 -8.59 -2.79 -3.54
C VAL A 151 -9.79 -2.09 -4.17
N LEU A 152 -9.65 -1.54 -5.37
CA LEU A 152 -10.76 -0.94 -6.12
C LEU A 152 -11.85 -1.94 -6.46
N SER A 153 -11.49 -3.18 -6.84
CA SER A 153 -12.46 -4.25 -7.08
C SER A 153 -13.19 -4.63 -5.79
N PHE A 154 -12.48 -4.82 -4.69
CA PHE A 154 -13.08 -5.12 -3.39
C PHE A 154 -14.01 -3.99 -2.93
N LYS A 155 -13.59 -2.73 -3.08
CA LYS A 155 -14.45 -1.58 -2.78
C LYS A 155 -15.73 -1.58 -3.61
N SER A 156 -15.63 -1.85 -4.93
CA SER A 156 -16.77 -1.95 -5.82
C SER A 156 -17.72 -3.08 -5.41
N TYR A 157 -17.20 -4.23 -5.00
CA TYR A 157 -18.02 -5.35 -4.56
C TYR A 157 -18.69 -5.07 -3.20
N THR A 158 -17.97 -4.48 -2.24
CA THR A 158 -18.54 -4.14 -0.92
C THR A 158 -19.58 -3.02 -1.01
N ASP A 159 -19.41 -2.06 -1.90
CA ASP A 159 -20.43 -1.03 -2.16
C ASP A 159 -21.68 -1.64 -2.82
N GLY A 160 -21.55 -2.80 -3.50
CA GLY A 160 -22.61 -3.53 -4.16
C GLY A 160 -23.27 -4.65 -3.36
N THR A 161 -22.90 -4.91 -2.09
CA THR A 161 -23.54 -5.89 -1.17
C THR A 161 -22.71 -7.13 -0.77
N VAL A 162 -21.49 -7.31 -1.31
CA VAL A 162 -20.61 -8.41 -0.86
C VAL A 162 -19.89 -8.00 0.42
N GLU A 163 -19.93 -8.83 1.44
CA GLU A 163 -19.20 -8.53 2.68
C GLU A 163 -17.69 -8.73 2.48
N LEU A 164 -16.87 -7.86 3.11
CA LEU A 164 -15.42 -7.90 2.94
C LEU A 164 -14.79 -9.19 3.50
N ASP A 165 -15.38 -9.76 4.53
CA ASP A 165 -14.94 -11.02 5.11
C ASP A 165 -15.14 -12.19 4.14
N GLU A 166 -16.24 -12.22 3.37
CA GLU A 166 -16.45 -13.21 2.31
C GLU A 166 -15.39 -13.12 1.20
N LEU A 167 -14.95 -11.90 0.85
CA LEU A 167 -13.87 -11.68 -0.13
C LEU A 167 -12.50 -12.10 0.38
N LEU A 168 -12.26 -12.05 1.68
CA LEU A 168 -10.97 -12.38 2.30
C LEU A 168 -10.88 -13.83 2.81
N ASP A 169 -11.99 -14.53 2.95
CA ASP A 169 -12.04 -15.90 3.48
C ASP A 169 -11.21 -16.88 2.63
N ASP A 170 -11.22 -16.70 1.31
CA ASP A 170 -10.43 -17.50 0.37
C ASP A 170 -8.94 -17.04 0.24
N ASP A 171 -8.53 -15.94 0.90
CA ASP A 171 -7.14 -15.48 0.84
C ASP A 171 -6.26 -16.35 1.74
N PRO A 172 -5.20 -17.00 1.21
CA PRO A 172 -4.32 -17.86 2.00
C PRO A 172 -3.70 -17.21 3.24
N ASN A 173 -3.64 -15.87 3.28
CA ASN A 173 -3.14 -15.16 4.46
C ASN A 173 -4.16 -15.09 5.60
N PHE A 174 -5.42 -15.43 5.34
CA PHE A 174 -6.53 -15.36 6.30
C PHE A 174 -7.13 -16.74 6.62
N SER A 175 -7.04 -17.70 5.71
CA SER A 175 -7.70 -19.00 5.79
C SER A 175 -7.31 -19.88 6.99
N GLU A 176 -6.13 -19.65 7.60
CA GLU A 176 -5.64 -20.42 8.75
C GLU A 176 -5.86 -19.69 10.09
N LEU A 177 -6.50 -18.52 10.09
CA LEU A 177 -6.71 -17.72 11.30
C LEU A 177 -7.88 -18.26 12.14
N SER A 178 -7.78 -18.10 13.47
CA SER A 178 -8.94 -18.28 14.33
C SER A 178 -10.02 -17.24 14.00
N GLU A 179 -11.31 -17.53 14.29
CA GLU A 179 -12.42 -16.59 14.03
C GLU A 179 -12.16 -15.18 14.60
N LYS A 180 -11.60 -15.12 15.81
CA LYS A 180 -11.25 -13.85 16.48
C LYS A 180 -10.13 -13.11 15.74
N ASP A 181 -9.09 -13.82 15.34
CA ASP A 181 -7.95 -13.24 14.63
C ASP A 181 -8.32 -12.86 13.20
N PHE A 182 -9.19 -13.66 12.55
CA PHE A 182 -9.75 -13.36 11.24
C PHE A 182 -10.52 -12.02 11.26
N LYS A 183 -11.49 -11.85 12.16
CA LYS A 183 -12.24 -10.59 12.30
C LYS A 183 -11.30 -9.39 12.51
N ARG A 184 -10.28 -9.55 13.35
CA ARG A 184 -9.27 -8.52 13.58
C ARG A 184 -8.45 -8.23 12.33
N ALA A 185 -8.07 -9.25 11.59
CA ALA A 185 -7.29 -9.14 10.36
C ALA A 185 -8.10 -8.44 9.25
N VAL A 186 -9.40 -8.75 9.12
CA VAL A 186 -10.33 -8.07 8.19
C VAL A 186 -10.42 -6.57 8.51
N GLU A 187 -10.62 -6.19 9.77
CA GLU A 187 -10.67 -4.78 10.18
C GLU A 187 -9.34 -4.04 9.94
N ASN A 188 -8.21 -4.71 10.20
CA ASN A 188 -6.90 -4.16 9.88
C ASN A 188 -6.73 -3.98 8.37
N TRP A 189 -7.11 -4.98 7.58
CA TRP A 189 -7.04 -4.92 6.12
C TRP A 189 -7.88 -3.77 5.57
N LYS A 190 -9.11 -3.62 6.07
CA LYS A 190 -10.02 -2.52 5.73
C LYS A 190 -9.40 -1.15 6.05
N THR A 191 -8.90 -0.99 7.26
CA THR A 191 -8.26 0.26 7.70
C THR A 191 -7.04 0.60 6.84
N ASP A 192 -6.21 -0.39 6.53
CA ASP A 192 -4.99 -0.19 5.77
C ASP A 192 -5.28 0.07 4.28
N ASN A 193 -6.19 -0.69 3.67
CA ASN A 193 -6.38 -0.62 2.23
C ASN A 193 -7.50 0.34 1.81
N PHE A 194 -8.68 0.28 2.42
CA PHE A 194 -9.73 1.26 2.12
C PHE A 194 -9.37 2.64 2.65
N GLY A 195 -8.76 2.75 3.85
CA GLY A 195 -8.24 4.02 4.32
C GLY A 195 -7.15 4.61 3.43
N THR A 196 -6.35 3.78 2.78
CA THR A 196 -5.38 4.22 1.76
C THR A 196 -6.11 4.71 0.50
N LEU A 197 -7.15 4.00 0.06
CA LEU A 197 -7.95 4.42 -1.10
C LEU A 197 -8.68 5.75 -0.83
N ASP A 198 -9.29 5.93 0.33
CA ASP A 198 -9.93 7.19 0.74
C ASP A 198 -8.93 8.37 0.72
N LEU A 199 -7.68 8.11 1.15
CA LEU A 199 -6.60 9.11 1.10
C LEU A 199 -6.21 9.44 -0.36
N ILE A 200 -6.16 8.44 -1.23
CA ILE A 200 -5.92 8.59 -2.66
C ILE A 200 -7.04 9.41 -3.30
N ASP A 201 -8.30 9.10 -2.99
CA ASP A 201 -9.46 9.84 -3.50
C ASP A 201 -9.39 11.32 -3.10
N SER A 202 -9.07 11.59 -1.83
CA SER A 202 -8.86 12.96 -1.34
C SER A 202 -7.72 13.68 -2.07
N TYR A 203 -6.62 12.97 -2.34
CA TYR A 203 -5.50 13.51 -3.13
C TYR A 203 -5.90 13.81 -4.58
N LEU A 204 -6.59 12.88 -5.22
CA LEU A 204 -7.04 13.06 -6.61
C LEU A 204 -8.04 14.22 -6.71
N GLU A 205 -8.97 14.32 -5.77
CA GLU A 205 -9.97 15.39 -5.73
C GLU A 205 -9.30 16.76 -5.50
N SER A 206 -8.38 16.88 -4.55
CA SER A 206 -7.65 18.12 -4.27
C SER A 206 -6.79 18.60 -5.44
N ASN A 207 -6.39 17.70 -6.34
CA ASN A 207 -5.61 18.02 -7.54
C ASN A 207 -6.46 18.10 -8.82
N GLY A 208 -7.81 18.04 -8.74
CA GLY A 208 -8.71 18.06 -9.89
C GLY A 208 -8.63 16.81 -10.78
N MET A 209 -8.19 15.69 -10.21
CA MET A 209 -8.00 14.40 -10.89
C MET A 209 -8.95 13.32 -10.38
N LYS A 210 -10.11 13.70 -9.85
CA LYS A 210 -11.05 12.73 -9.26
C LYS A 210 -11.25 11.50 -10.15
N GLY A 211 -11.02 10.31 -9.61
CA GLY A 211 -11.17 9.04 -10.33
C GLY A 211 -10.02 8.67 -11.29
N ASP A 212 -9.00 9.52 -11.47
CA ASP A 212 -7.86 9.25 -12.37
C ASP A 212 -6.78 8.39 -11.68
N TYR A 213 -7.15 7.20 -11.25
CA TYR A 213 -6.29 6.31 -10.49
C TYR A 213 -5.03 5.86 -11.24
N LYS A 214 -5.09 5.80 -12.57
CA LYS A 214 -3.94 5.37 -13.38
C LYS A 214 -2.71 6.25 -13.19
N LYS A 215 -2.91 7.54 -12.95
CA LYS A 215 -1.80 8.49 -12.73
C LYS A 215 -0.98 8.21 -11.48
N ILE A 216 -1.61 7.61 -10.45
CA ILE A 216 -0.98 7.46 -9.14
C ILE A 216 -0.84 5.99 -8.72
N GLU A 217 -1.22 5.03 -9.56
CA GLU A 217 -1.15 3.60 -9.28
C GLU A 217 0.25 3.17 -8.81
N HIS A 218 1.30 3.70 -9.44
CA HIS A 218 2.70 3.45 -9.08
C HIS A 218 3.13 4.02 -7.72
N ARG A 219 2.26 4.80 -7.05
CA ARG A 219 2.51 5.41 -5.72
C ARG A 219 1.69 4.79 -4.60
N TRP A 220 1.01 3.69 -4.85
CA TRP A 220 0.22 2.99 -3.84
C TRP A 220 0.97 2.82 -2.52
N GLU A 221 2.21 2.33 -2.54
CA GLU A 221 3.00 2.09 -1.33
C GLU A 221 3.28 3.39 -0.55
N SER A 222 3.45 4.51 -1.24
CA SER A 222 3.66 5.81 -0.58
C SER A 222 2.40 6.26 0.16
N PHE A 223 1.23 6.11 -0.45
CA PHE A 223 -0.05 6.42 0.21
C PHE A 223 -0.34 5.46 1.36
N LYS A 224 -0.05 4.18 1.19
CA LYS A 224 -0.23 3.17 2.24
C LYS A 224 0.64 3.46 3.46
N GLU A 225 1.93 3.73 3.27
CA GLU A 225 2.81 4.13 4.37
C GLU A 225 2.36 5.43 5.02
N LEU A 226 1.91 6.42 4.25
CA LEU A 226 1.38 7.68 4.78
C LEU A 226 0.13 7.43 5.63
N ASN A 227 -0.83 6.65 5.13
CA ASN A 227 -2.02 6.28 5.88
C ASN A 227 -1.65 5.61 7.21
N GLN A 228 -0.84 4.54 7.15
CA GLN A 228 -0.48 3.75 8.33
C GLN A 228 0.31 4.54 9.37
N LYS A 229 1.23 5.39 8.95
CA LYS A 229 2.16 6.08 9.86
C LYS A 229 1.63 7.40 10.40
N ILE A 230 0.80 8.09 9.64
CA ILE A 230 0.38 9.46 9.95
C ILE A 230 -1.14 9.59 10.00
N ILE A 231 -1.83 9.37 8.86
CA ILE A 231 -3.26 9.77 8.71
C ILE A 231 -4.17 8.94 9.62
N SER A 232 -4.00 7.61 9.67
CA SER A 232 -4.82 6.75 10.52
C SER A 232 -4.71 7.09 12.02
N LYS A 233 -3.60 7.72 12.43
CA LYS A 233 -3.35 8.13 13.82
C LYS A 233 -4.07 9.42 14.23
N PHE A 234 -4.63 10.17 13.27
CA PHE A 234 -5.43 11.36 13.58
C PHE A 234 -6.71 11.03 14.36
N LYS A 235 -7.22 9.79 14.27
CA LYS A 235 -8.34 9.30 15.08
C LYS A 235 -8.01 9.32 16.58
N GLY A 236 -6.73 9.22 16.97
CA GLY A 236 -6.24 9.28 18.33
C GLY A 236 -5.79 10.69 18.71
N LYS A 237 -6.44 11.31 19.69
CA LYS A 237 -6.11 12.70 20.13
C LYS A 237 -4.64 12.87 20.58
N THR A 238 -4.03 11.82 21.11
CA THR A 238 -2.68 11.88 21.71
C THR A 238 -1.55 12.02 20.68
N PHE A 239 -1.71 11.49 19.47
CA PHE A 239 -0.63 11.53 18.47
C PHE A 239 -0.28 12.97 18.07
N LEU A 240 -1.27 13.76 17.69
CA LEU A 240 -1.06 15.15 17.28
C LEU A 240 -0.65 16.02 18.48
N GLN A 241 -1.29 15.85 19.63
CA GLN A 241 -0.95 16.60 20.84
C GLN A 241 0.49 16.41 21.30
N ASN A 242 1.00 15.16 21.22
CA ASN A 242 2.40 14.86 21.57
C ASN A 242 3.42 15.56 20.66
N LEU A 243 3.01 15.93 19.44
CA LEU A 243 3.81 16.67 18.47
C LEU A 243 3.51 18.19 18.45
N GLY A 244 2.67 18.67 19.38
CA GLY A 244 2.30 20.09 19.50
C GLY A 244 1.28 20.58 18.46
N TYR A 245 0.52 19.66 17.84
CA TYR A 245 -0.55 19.98 16.88
C TYR A 245 -1.93 19.90 17.53
N SER A 246 -2.88 20.65 16.98
CA SER A 246 -4.31 20.57 17.30
C SER A 246 -5.05 19.69 16.27
N SER A 247 -6.33 19.39 16.53
CA SER A 247 -7.19 18.74 15.53
C SER A 247 -7.36 19.60 14.26
N ASP A 248 -7.29 20.91 14.38
CA ASP A 248 -7.48 21.85 13.26
C ASP A 248 -6.30 21.84 12.30
N ASP A 249 -5.13 21.39 12.75
CA ASP A 249 -3.94 21.26 11.91
C ASP A 249 -4.00 20.04 10.95
N GLN A 250 -4.96 19.12 11.10
CA GLN A 250 -5.05 17.89 10.29
C GLN A 250 -5.10 18.16 8.79
N GLY A 251 -5.89 19.15 8.37
CA GLY A 251 -5.99 19.54 6.96
C GLY A 251 -4.65 20.03 6.41
N ALA A 252 -3.96 20.90 7.15
CA ALA A 252 -2.65 21.42 6.75
C ALA A 252 -1.58 20.31 6.71
N ILE A 253 -1.57 19.40 7.69
CA ILE A 253 -0.66 18.25 7.69
C ILE A 253 -0.92 17.37 6.46
N THR A 254 -2.19 17.08 6.15
CA THR A 254 -2.56 16.28 4.98
C THR A 254 -2.11 16.96 3.68
N GLN A 255 -2.32 18.28 3.55
CA GLN A 255 -1.87 19.06 2.39
C GLN A 255 -0.34 19.06 2.26
N ALA A 256 0.40 19.23 3.37
CA ALA A 256 1.86 19.10 3.38
C ALA A 256 2.31 17.73 2.85
N CYS A 257 1.67 16.66 3.31
CA CYS A 257 1.96 15.30 2.83
C CYS A 257 1.61 15.13 1.33
N PHE A 258 0.54 15.74 0.86
CA PHE A 258 0.16 15.71 -0.56
C PHE A 258 1.20 16.41 -1.44
N ASN A 259 1.72 17.55 -1.01
CA ASN A 259 2.78 18.25 -1.72
C ASN A 259 4.09 17.43 -1.77
N LEU A 260 4.40 16.67 -0.72
CA LEU A 260 5.51 15.71 -0.72
C LEU A 260 5.30 14.57 -1.72
N ILE A 261 4.09 13.99 -1.78
CA ILE A 261 3.73 12.92 -2.74
C ILE A 261 3.69 13.46 -4.18
N LYS A 262 3.31 14.71 -4.39
CA LYS A 262 3.24 15.34 -5.71
C LYS A 262 4.61 15.50 -6.37
N LEU A 263 5.69 15.60 -5.59
CA LEU A 263 7.07 15.68 -6.09
C LEU A 263 7.41 14.46 -6.96
N LYS A 264 7.77 14.64 -8.24
CA LYS A 264 8.07 13.54 -9.15
C LYS A 264 9.45 12.92 -8.91
N ASP A 265 10.44 13.73 -8.62
CA ASP A 265 11.81 13.30 -8.43
C ASP A 265 12.26 13.42 -6.97
N PRO A 266 12.23 12.33 -6.20
CA PRO A 266 12.71 12.32 -4.83
C PRO A 266 14.24 12.49 -4.74
N THR A 267 14.99 12.20 -5.82
CA THR A 267 16.46 12.28 -5.81
C THR A 267 16.95 13.72 -5.72
N ALA A 268 16.17 14.68 -6.23
CA ALA A 268 16.41 16.10 -6.05
C ALA A 268 16.47 16.51 -4.56
N ALA A 269 15.77 15.79 -3.69
CA ALA A 269 15.78 15.96 -2.24
C ALA A 269 16.72 14.96 -1.51
N ASN A 270 17.58 14.24 -2.22
CA ASN A 270 18.51 13.21 -1.73
C ASN A 270 17.83 11.93 -1.20
N PHE A 271 16.65 11.60 -1.68
CA PHE A 271 15.96 10.34 -1.37
C PHE A 271 15.91 9.43 -2.60
N LYS A 272 16.03 8.11 -2.41
CA LYS A 272 15.97 7.15 -3.53
C LYS A 272 14.54 6.92 -3.99
N ARG A 273 13.57 6.92 -3.07
CA ARG A 273 12.16 6.60 -3.32
C ARG A 273 11.26 7.55 -2.54
N HIS A 274 10.01 7.69 -2.99
CA HIS A 274 9.00 8.48 -2.27
C HIS A 274 8.69 7.91 -0.89
N THR A 275 8.66 6.59 -0.76
CA THR A 275 8.47 5.92 0.54
C THR A 275 9.52 6.32 1.56
N ASP A 276 10.76 6.59 1.12
CA ASP A 276 11.82 7.04 2.01
C ASP A 276 11.51 8.44 2.58
N ILE A 277 10.95 9.35 1.75
CA ILE A 277 10.45 10.67 2.20
C ILE A 277 9.32 10.51 3.23
N ILE A 278 8.36 9.62 2.96
CA ILE A 278 7.20 9.42 3.84
C ILE A 278 7.63 8.91 5.23
N ARG A 279 8.71 8.14 5.30
CA ARG A 279 9.24 7.61 6.56
C ARG A 279 9.80 8.68 7.49
N GLU A 280 10.31 9.76 6.92
CA GLU A 280 10.89 10.88 7.68
C GLU A 280 9.83 11.87 8.19
N ILE A 281 8.60 11.84 7.66
CA ILE A 281 7.55 12.84 7.98
C ILE A 281 7.33 12.98 9.48
N LYS A 282 7.30 11.87 10.23
CA LYS A 282 7.06 11.91 11.68
C LYS A 282 8.13 12.71 12.41
N GLY A 283 9.41 12.54 12.03
CA GLY A 283 10.53 13.34 12.58
C GLY A 283 10.40 14.82 12.19
N TRP A 284 10.06 15.10 10.93
CA TRP A 284 9.87 16.47 10.46
C TRP A 284 8.68 17.19 11.13
N MET A 285 7.64 16.46 11.51
CA MET A 285 6.50 17.03 12.25
C MET A 285 6.89 17.57 13.65
N GLU A 286 8.04 17.20 14.20
CA GLU A 286 8.55 17.80 15.44
C GLU A 286 8.95 19.28 15.25
N PHE A 287 9.18 19.70 13.99
CA PHE A 287 9.46 21.07 13.58
C PHE A 287 8.20 21.72 12.98
N LYS A 288 7.15 21.87 13.80
CA LYS A 288 5.79 22.24 13.38
C LYS A 288 5.76 23.39 12.37
N ASP A 289 6.37 24.53 12.70
CA ASP A 289 6.29 25.74 11.87
C ASP A 289 6.99 25.57 10.52
N ASP A 290 8.09 24.81 10.47
CA ASP A 290 8.81 24.53 9.22
C ASP A 290 8.11 23.46 8.41
N PHE A 291 7.51 22.44 9.04
CA PHE A 291 6.78 21.39 8.36
C PHE A 291 5.49 21.93 7.71
N LEU A 292 4.77 22.81 8.40
CA LEU A 292 3.52 23.39 7.87
C LEU A 292 3.76 24.31 6.66
N LYS A 293 4.98 24.87 6.48
CA LYS A 293 5.33 25.59 5.24
C LYS A 293 5.16 24.73 3.97
N LEU A 294 5.22 23.40 4.10
CA LEU A 294 4.90 22.50 2.99
C LEU A 294 3.44 22.59 2.57
N ALA A 295 2.52 22.86 3.51
CA ALA A 295 1.10 23.04 3.21
C ALA A 295 0.81 24.38 2.52
N ASP A 296 1.63 25.40 2.82
CA ASP A 296 1.49 26.74 2.27
C ASP A 296 1.94 26.84 0.80
N ILE A 297 2.55 25.78 0.26
CA ILE A 297 2.92 25.74 -1.16
C ILE A 297 1.65 25.63 -1.99
N GLU A 298 1.22 26.74 -2.53
CA GLU A 298 0.03 26.85 -3.34
C GLU A 298 0.13 26.08 -4.66
N ASP A 299 -1.01 25.68 -5.19
CA ASP A 299 -1.10 25.15 -6.56
C ASP A 299 -0.75 26.24 -7.58
N VAL A 300 -0.55 25.87 -8.82
CA VAL A 300 -0.15 26.78 -9.90
C VAL A 300 -1.31 27.60 -10.49
N GLY A 301 -2.51 27.53 -9.89
CA GLY A 301 -3.73 28.22 -10.34
C GLY A 301 -4.41 27.50 -11.50
N ASP A 302 -5.35 28.22 -12.14
CA ASP A 302 -6.13 27.75 -13.27
C ASP A 302 -5.59 28.30 -14.60
N GLY A 303 -6.12 27.84 -15.73
CA GLY A 303 -5.72 28.31 -17.07
C GLY A 303 -4.88 27.31 -17.87
N TYR A 304 -4.72 26.09 -17.37
CA TYR A 304 -4.08 24.97 -18.09
C TYR A 304 -5.13 24.19 -18.88
N LYS A 305 -4.74 23.67 -20.07
CA LYS A 305 -5.63 22.95 -20.97
C LYS A 305 -6.16 21.65 -20.36
N ASP A 306 -5.31 20.99 -19.59
CA ASP A 306 -5.58 19.72 -18.95
C ASP A 306 -4.75 19.54 -17.68
N VAL A 307 -5.03 18.49 -16.96
CA VAL A 307 -4.37 18.15 -15.69
C VAL A 307 -2.88 17.83 -15.88
N ASP A 308 -2.49 17.31 -17.04
CA ASP A 308 -1.08 16.98 -17.31
C ASP A 308 -0.25 18.23 -17.53
N GLU A 309 -0.82 19.24 -18.17
CA GLU A 309 -0.18 20.55 -18.33
C GLU A 309 -0.06 21.25 -16.97
N LYS A 310 -1.11 21.22 -16.16
CA LYS A 310 -1.12 21.76 -14.79
C LYS A 310 -0.07 21.07 -13.91
N ASP A 311 0.04 19.77 -13.97
CA ASP A 311 1.04 19.02 -13.22
C ASP A 311 2.47 19.34 -13.68
N ARG A 312 2.75 19.42 -14.99
CA ARG A 312 4.04 19.87 -15.50
C ARG A 312 4.41 21.27 -15.01
N ALA A 313 3.45 22.20 -15.03
CA ALA A 313 3.65 23.55 -14.52
C ALA A 313 3.98 23.55 -13.02
N TRP A 314 3.30 22.72 -12.22
CA TRP A 314 3.58 22.57 -10.80
C TRP A 314 4.99 22.04 -10.57
N GLN A 315 5.41 20.98 -11.27
CA GLN A 315 6.78 20.45 -11.19
C GLN A 315 7.84 21.52 -11.50
N HIS A 316 7.58 22.34 -12.49
CA HIS A 316 8.51 23.40 -12.87
C HIS A 316 8.57 24.55 -11.86
N LYS A 317 7.41 24.96 -11.31
CA LYS A 317 7.32 26.19 -10.47
C LYS A 317 7.49 25.89 -8.96
N ARG A 318 7.05 24.73 -8.46
CA ARG A 318 6.89 24.43 -7.03
C ARG A 318 7.76 23.29 -6.51
N ALA A 319 8.13 22.32 -7.36
CA ALA A 319 8.95 21.20 -6.90
C ALA A 319 10.28 21.62 -6.27
N GLY A 320 10.88 22.73 -6.73
CA GLY A 320 12.09 23.30 -6.13
C GLY A 320 11.87 23.79 -4.70
N GLU A 321 10.72 24.41 -4.42
CA GLU A 321 10.35 24.88 -3.08
C GLU A 321 10.18 23.71 -2.12
N VAL A 322 9.42 22.68 -2.53
CA VAL A 322 9.26 21.42 -1.77
C VAL A 322 10.60 20.77 -1.48
N THR A 323 11.45 20.65 -2.51
CA THR A 323 12.79 20.06 -2.37
C THR A 323 13.67 20.80 -1.36
N ASN A 324 13.63 22.13 -1.36
CA ASN A 324 14.38 22.95 -0.42
C ASN A 324 13.88 22.80 1.01
N LEU A 325 12.56 22.73 1.23
CA LEU A 325 11.96 22.48 2.53
C LEU A 325 12.33 21.09 3.06
N ILE A 326 12.27 20.05 2.22
CA ILE A 326 12.70 18.70 2.59
C ILE A 326 14.16 18.72 3.08
N LYS A 327 15.07 19.39 2.33
CA LYS A 327 16.48 19.49 2.72
C LYS A 327 16.67 20.25 4.03
N ALA A 328 15.89 21.30 4.27
CA ALA A 328 15.93 22.07 5.51
C ALA A 328 15.45 21.21 6.69
N LEU A 329 14.30 20.56 6.58
CA LEU A 329 13.74 19.66 7.59
C LEU A 329 14.69 18.50 7.91
N THR A 330 15.26 17.85 6.89
CA THR A 330 16.24 16.77 7.08
C THR A 330 17.50 17.25 7.82
N ARG A 331 17.93 18.51 7.62
CA ARG A 331 19.06 19.07 8.37
C ARG A 331 18.70 19.35 9.83
N LEU A 332 17.48 19.84 10.09
CA LEU A 332 16.99 20.08 11.45
C LEU A 332 16.90 18.77 12.22
N ASP A 333 16.29 17.75 11.63
CA ASP A 333 16.13 16.43 12.21
C ASP A 333 17.48 15.79 12.56
N LYS A 334 18.42 15.75 11.61
CA LYS A 334 19.79 15.28 11.87
C LYS A 334 20.51 16.04 12.97
N LYS A 335 20.30 17.37 13.06
CA LYS A 335 20.90 18.18 14.13
C LYS A 335 20.30 17.84 15.48
N GLN A 336 19.00 17.60 15.54
CA GLN A 336 18.32 17.16 16.76
C GLN A 336 18.77 15.75 17.16
N GLU A 337 18.82 14.80 16.21
CA GLU A 337 19.35 13.46 16.46
C GLU A 337 20.78 13.47 17.01
N GLN A 338 21.64 14.40 16.54
CA GLN A 338 22.99 14.54 17.06
C GLN A 338 23.00 15.07 18.50
N GLN A 339 22.03 15.90 18.87
CA GLN A 339 21.90 16.46 20.22
C GLN A 339 21.26 15.48 21.21
N ASP A 340 20.19 14.83 20.80
CA ASP A 340 19.34 13.97 21.67
C ASP A 340 19.66 12.48 21.51
N GLY A 341 20.24 12.08 20.38
CA GLY A 341 20.48 10.71 19.99
C GLY A 341 21.24 9.83 21.01
N PRO A 342 22.22 10.34 21.78
CA PRO A 342 22.85 9.55 22.85
C PRO A 342 21.89 9.22 23.99
N ILE A 343 21.04 10.18 24.38
CA ILE A 343 20.06 10.00 25.46
C ILE A 343 18.93 9.09 25.02
N ASP A 344 18.44 9.27 23.80
CA ASP A 344 17.33 8.45 23.27
C ASP A 344 17.77 7.02 22.99
N ARG A 345 19.00 6.80 22.53
CA ARG A 345 19.59 5.43 22.46
C ARG A 345 19.65 4.78 23.82
N LEU A 346 20.00 5.51 24.87
CA LEU A 346 19.98 5.00 26.23
C LEU A 346 18.56 4.69 26.73
N ARG A 347 17.60 5.54 26.41
CA ARG A 347 16.16 5.31 26.74
C ARG A 347 15.59 4.10 25.98
N GLU A 348 15.91 3.93 24.71
CA GLU A 348 15.49 2.78 23.93
C GLU A 348 16.16 1.49 24.41
N ALA A 349 17.46 1.52 24.71
CA ALA A 349 18.13 0.41 25.31
C ALA A 349 17.46 0.02 26.64
N LEU A 350 17.16 0.98 27.50
CA LEU A 350 16.47 0.74 28.77
C LEU A 350 15.07 0.12 28.58
N LYS A 351 14.30 0.58 27.58
CA LYS A 351 12.99 -0.03 27.25
C LYS A 351 13.11 -1.49 26.80
N LYS A 352 14.16 -1.81 26.05
CA LYS A 352 14.43 -3.19 25.59
C LYS A 352 14.87 -4.10 26.74
N PHE A 353 15.36 -3.53 27.83
CA PHE A 353 15.76 -4.24 29.06
C PHE A 353 14.68 -4.26 30.16
N ASP A 354 13.51 -3.73 29.91
CA ASP A 354 12.42 -3.85 30.89
C ASP A 354 12.00 -5.32 31.00
N HIS A 355 12.40 -5.95 32.11
CA HIS A 355 12.17 -7.37 32.44
C HIS A 355 10.68 -7.77 32.46
N LYS A 356 9.75 -6.82 32.45
CA LYS A 356 8.31 -7.07 32.33
C LYS A 356 7.88 -7.60 30.96
N HIS A 357 8.77 -7.56 29.97
CA HIS A 357 8.50 -8.09 28.63
C HIS A 357 8.90 -9.55 28.43
N LEU A 358 9.59 -10.18 29.39
CA LEU A 358 9.84 -11.62 29.37
C LEU A 358 8.79 -12.31 30.23
N ASP A 359 7.78 -12.91 29.60
CA ASP A 359 6.81 -13.75 30.29
C ASP A 359 7.40 -15.14 30.64
N GLU A 360 6.67 -15.87 31.51
CA GLU A 360 7.13 -17.21 31.96
C GLU A 360 7.34 -18.21 30.80
N ASP A 361 6.55 -18.07 29.71
CA ASP A 361 6.64 -18.98 28.57
C ASP A 361 7.86 -18.66 27.71
N GLN A 362 8.23 -17.39 27.60
CA GLN A 362 9.48 -16.97 26.92
C GLN A 362 10.73 -17.43 27.69
N ILE A 363 10.68 -17.31 29.04
CA ILE A 363 11.76 -17.83 29.89
C ILE A 363 11.86 -19.35 29.76
N LYS A 364 10.75 -20.08 29.76
CA LYS A 364 10.73 -21.54 29.54
C LYS A 364 11.32 -21.95 28.19
N ARG A 365 11.06 -21.17 27.12
CA ARG A 365 11.66 -21.39 25.78
C ARG A 365 13.18 -21.26 25.83
N LEU A 366 13.70 -20.17 26.41
CA LEU A 366 15.14 -19.97 26.57
C LEU A 366 15.80 -21.14 27.32
N ILE A 367 15.14 -21.72 28.34
CA ILE A 367 15.64 -22.88 29.09
C ILE A 367 15.61 -24.15 28.21
N ASN A 368 14.52 -24.37 27.47
CA ASN A 368 14.36 -25.57 26.65
C ASN A 368 15.28 -25.58 25.41
N ASP A 369 15.59 -24.41 24.85
CA ASP A 369 16.42 -24.25 23.67
C ASP A 369 17.93 -24.19 24.02
N ASN A 370 18.32 -24.37 25.28
CA ASN A 370 19.70 -24.25 25.79
C ASN A 370 20.34 -22.86 25.63
N ASP A 371 19.53 -21.81 25.38
CA ASP A 371 20.01 -20.45 25.14
C ASP A 371 20.13 -19.63 26.43
N ILE A 372 19.83 -20.21 27.59
CA ILE A 372 19.83 -19.49 28.87
C ILE A 372 21.24 -19.01 29.26
N GLU A 373 22.28 -19.81 28.98
CA GLU A 373 23.67 -19.41 29.25
C GLU A 373 24.11 -18.24 28.39
N GLU A 374 23.77 -18.25 27.11
CA GLU A 374 24.03 -17.13 26.20
C GLU A 374 23.27 -15.87 26.64
N ALA A 375 22.01 -15.99 27.02
CA ALA A 375 21.21 -14.87 27.54
C ALA A 375 21.84 -14.29 28.83
N MET A 376 22.33 -15.13 29.74
CA MET A 376 23.03 -14.69 30.94
C MET A 376 24.35 -13.97 30.62
N GLU A 377 25.13 -14.48 29.68
CA GLU A 377 26.38 -13.85 29.23
C GLU A 377 26.12 -12.49 28.59
N LEU A 378 25.09 -12.37 27.77
CA LEU A 378 24.65 -11.11 27.19
C LEU A 378 24.22 -10.09 28.27
N CYS A 379 23.49 -10.50 29.28
CA CYS A 379 23.13 -9.66 30.42
C CYS A 379 24.38 -9.18 31.18
N GLN A 380 25.39 -10.01 31.39
CA GLN A 380 26.64 -9.60 32.02
C GLN A 380 27.42 -8.58 31.16
N LYS A 381 27.50 -8.79 29.84
CA LYS A 381 28.15 -7.87 28.91
C LYS A 381 27.45 -6.48 28.94
N ILE A 382 26.12 -6.48 28.96
CA ILE A 382 25.32 -5.25 29.06
C ILE A 382 25.55 -4.52 30.39
N GLN A 383 25.58 -5.27 31.51
CA GLN A 383 25.84 -4.70 32.83
C GLN A 383 27.23 -4.07 32.90
N THR A 384 28.23 -4.71 32.32
CA THR A 384 29.59 -4.19 32.26
C THR A 384 29.65 -2.91 31.39
N ALA A 385 29.12 -2.96 30.17
CA ALA A 385 29.09 -1.80 29.28
C ALA A 385 28.33 -0.61 29.89
N SER A 386 27.23 -0.88 30.61
CA SER A 386 26.47 0.15 31.32
C SER A 386 27.27 0.81 32.45
N ARG A 387 28.09 0.03 33.19
CA ARG A 387 28.98 0.56 34.25
C ARG A 387 30.09 1.45 33.64
N ASP A 388 30.71 0.99 32.55
CA ASP A 388 31.79 1.72 31.87
C ASP A 388 31.27 3.03 31.29
N LEU A 389 30.10 3.03 30.66
CA LEU A 389 29.46 4.23 30.14
C LEU A 389 29.11 5.20 31.27
N TYR A 390 28.57 4.69 32.39
CA TYR A 390 28.27 5.52 33.57
C TYR A 390 29.53 6.18 34.12
N SER A 391 30.64 5.42 34.25
CA SER A 391 31.93 5.95 34.70
C SER A 391 32.44 7.08 33.77
N THR A 392 32.36 6.86 32.45
CA THR A 392 32.73 7.83 31.43
C THR A 392 31.92 9.13 31.54
N LEU A 393 30.58 8.99 31.66
CA LEU A 393 29.67 10.14 31.82
C LEU A 393 29.92 10.87 33.13
N PHE A 394 30.23 10.15 34.22
CA PHE A 394 30.54 10.74 35.52
C PHE A 394 31.84 11.52 35.50
N ASP A 395 32.88 11.03 34.82
CA ASP A 395 34.16 11.72 34.68
C ASP A 395 34.03 12.93 33.75
N ALA A 396 33.25 12.86 32.70
CA ALA A 396 32.89 13.99 31.85
C ALA A 396 32.15 15.07 32.65
N LYS A 397 31.24 14.70 33.56
CA LYS A 397 30.53 15.60 34.47
C LYS A 397 31.50 16.33 35.40
N LYS A 398 32.51 15.63 35.93
CA LYS A 398 33.52 16.25 36.78
C LYS A 398 34.40 17.29 36.02
N LYS A 399 34.71 16.99 34.75
CA LYS A 399 35.53 17.89 33.90
C LYS A 399 34.80 19.15 33.44
N HIS A 400 33.46 19.10 33.37
CA HIS A 400 32.63 20.20 32.87
C HIS A 400 31.51 20.63 33.84
N PRO A 401 31.84 21.08 35.06
CA PRO A 401 30.81 21.33 36.10
C PRO A 401 29.89 22.52 35.82
N LYS A 402 30.26 23.45 34.90
CA LYS A 402 29.48 24.68 34.62
C LYS A 402 28.25 24.50 33.73
N ASN A 403 28.12 23.37 33.08
CA ASN A 403 27.02 23.12 32.12
C ASN A 403 25.84 22.31 32.69
N LEU A 404 25.76 22.18 34.02
CA LEU A 404 24.74 21.33 34.66
C LEU A 404 23.54 22.15 35.16
N LYS A 405 22.37 21.88 34.67
CA LYS A 405 21.10 22.37 35.24
C LYS A 405 20.96 21.88 36.69
N LYS A 406 20.58 22.77 37.63
CA LYS A 406 20.27 22.42 39.00
C LYS A 406 19.15 21.38 39.03
N GLY A 407 19.43 20.21 39.61
CA GLY A 407 18.37 19.15 39.80
C GLY A 407 18.81 17.71 39.51
N THR A 408 20.12 17.46 39.25
CA THR A 408 20.61 16.11 38.96
C THR A 408 20.84 15.30 40.25
N ARG A 409 20.28 14.07 40.31
CA ARG A 409 20.49 13.09 41.40
C ARG A 409 21.98 12.80 41.59
N THR A 410 22.37 12.54 42.83
CA THR A 410 23.78 12.29 43.22
C THR A 410 24.16 10.82 43.02
N LEU A 411 25.47 10.51 43.03
CA LEU A 411 26.01 9.15 42.96
C LEU A 411 25.47 8.26 44.10
N GLU A 412 25.12 8.84 45.25
CA GLU A 412 24.55 8.13 46.37
C GLU A 412 23.11 7.65 46.10
N ASP A 413 22.34 8.42 45.35
CA ASP A 413 20.99 8.02 44.93
C ASP A 413 21.03 6.80 44.00
N PHE A 414 22.06 6.68 43.16
CA PHE A 414 22.27 5.53 42.28
C PHE A 414 22.82 4.32 43.04
N LYS A 415 23.70 4.50 44.03
CA LYS A 415 24.17 3.40 44.87
C LYS A 415 23.06 2.81 45.73
N LYS A 416 22.08 3.60 46.15
CA LYS A 416 20.87 3.13 46.85
C LYS A 416 19.94 2.32 45.94
N LEU A 417 19.79 2.70 44.66
CA LEU A 417 19.01 1.93 43.68
C LEU A 417 19.65 0.57 43.40
N ASN A 418 20.98 0.49 43.28
CA ASN A 418 21.68 -0.77 43.05
C ASN A 418 21.79 -1.69 44.28
N LYS A 419 21.56 -1.22 45.52
CA LYS A 419 21.47 -2.04 46.71
C LYS A 419 20.15 -2.82 46.87
N ASN A 420 19.12 -2.42 46.14
CA ASN A 420 17.80 -3.07 46.16
C ASN A 420 17.59 -4.08 45.02
N ILE A 421 18.66 -4.42 44.26
CA ILE A 421 18.65 -5.36 43.13
C ILE A 421 19.48 -6.62 43.45
N ASN A 422 19.85 -6.82 44.71
CA ASN A 422 20.47 -8.11 45.20
C ASN A 422 19.44 -8.87 45.99
#